data_d47aab41d160988ee2c6f50b973322ec
#
_entry.id   d47aab41d160988ee2c6f50b973322ec
#
_cell.length_a   1.000
_cell.length_b   1.000
_cell.length_c   1.000
_cell.angle_alpha   90.00
_cell.angle_beta   90.00
_cell.angle_gamma   90.00
#
_symmetry.space_group_name_H-M   'P 1'
#
loop_
_entity.id
_entity.type
_entity.pdbx_description
1 polymer ?
#
loop_
_entity_poly.entity_id
_entity_poly.type
_entity_poly.pdbx_seq_one_letter_code
_entity_poly.pdbx_strand_id
1 'polypeptide(L)'
;MTRSPRFGSDVIVDLLQAFGIEYVALNPGATYRGLHDSLVNYGEGKPEIILCTHEKVAVNVAHGYAKTTGRPMGAIVHDVVGLLHSTMGVYYAHLDRVPLMLLGATGPLDRRRRRPAIDWIHTAQVQADAVRNFTKWDDQPATVADFPNSFARAYRIATTEPAGPVYLCYDAGLQEDALDHPVAIEDVVGAARPTPVQADPAALAKVAELVAGAKRPVIVTEFTGRHPEAVPELVGLAEEIAAAVIDLHGRVNIPNRHPLNLSGGDALKDADLVIALDVGDLHRALSELDRDSADRAKRSRVPAGTPVIDIGLSELRQSKWAEDLGDFQPVTLSIVADTRLALPALRALIRQHSGAGDRAARRKEIGVAHRALRDKWERDAKVDWDASPMTAARLASEIWDAIKTEDWVLTANTLEDWTLRLWDVDSPKRHPGRSFGTATQIGVSLGVGLAYRNTDTVVVDIQPDGDLMYDPGALWTAANSRIPLLVVMYNNRAYYNDFEHQIRVAHHRGTPVENAGVGQELDDPAPDFAALAKSLGWYAEGPIVDPRAAGPAIKRALAYVKEKRMPALVDTIVRRRQASRFR
;
A
#
# COMPACT_ATOMS: atom_id res chain seq x y z
N MET A 1 9.73 36.03 -13.85
CA MET A 1 9.63 35.94 -15.32
C MET A 1 9.32 34.51 -15.63
N THR A 2 8.17 34.23 -16.25
CA THR A 2 7.89 32.87 -16.75
C THR A 2 8.90 32.53 -17.83
N ARG A 3 9.75 31.54 -17.56
CA ARG A 3 10.69 31.04 -18.56
C ARG A 3 9.89 30.35 -19.66
N SER A 4 10.20 30.60 -20.91
CA SER A 4 9.65 29.86 -22.03
C SER A 4 10.47 28.57 -22.24
N PRO A 5 9.82 27.41 -22.44
CA PRO A 5 10.51 26.17 -22.75
C PRO A 5 11.32 26.32 -24.04
N ARG A 6 12.51 25.74 -24.04
CA ARG A 6 13.46 25.77 -25.16
C ARG A 6 13.72 24.41 -25.77
N PHE A 7 13.46 23.36 -25.01
CA PHE A 7 13.65 21.96 -25.38
C PHE A 7 12.39 21.15 -25.09
N GLY A 8 12.23 20.01 -25.75
CA GLY A 8 11.10 19.13 -25.50
C GLY A 8 10.98 18.68 -24.04
N SER A 9 12.10 18.45 -23.36
CA SER A 9 12.11 18.09 -21.93
C SER A 9 11.65 19.23 -21.01
N ASP A 10 11.80 20.50 -21.40
CA ASP A 10 11.28 21.62 -20.61
C ASP A 10 9.75 21.59 -20.53
N VAL A 11 9.09 21.19 -21.61
CA VAL A 11 7.63 21.01 -21.64
C VAL A 11 7.17 19.94 -20.64
N ILE A 12 7.94 18.85 -20.48
CA ILE A 12 7.64 17.84 -19.47
C ILE A 12 7.75 18.41 -18.06
N VAL A 13 8.74 19.25 -17.79
CA VAL A 13 8.91 19.92 -16.49
C VAL A 13 7.76 20.88 -16.21
N ASP A 14 7.36 21.68 -17.20
CA ASP A 14 6.20 22.58 -17.08
C ASP A 14 4.92 21.80 -16.74
N LEU A 15 4.70 20.65 -17.38
CA LEU A 15 3.56 19.77 -17.10
C LEU A 15 3.64 19.20 -15.69
N LEU A 16 4.78 18.69 -15.25
CA LEU A 16 4.96 18.19 -13.89
C LEU A 16 4.61 19.27 -12.85
N GLN A 17 5.11 20.48 -13.03
CA GLN A 17 4.84 21.62 -12.14
C GLN A 17 3.37 22.03 -12.17
N ALA A 18 2.78 22.18 -13.37
CA ALA A 18 1.41 22.64 -13.55
C ALA A 18 0.37 21.64 -13.00
N PHE A 19 0.67 20.33 -13.04
CA PHE A 19 -0.18 19.30 -12.44
C PHE A 19 0.12 19.03 -10.96
N GLY A 20 1.02 19.82 -10.33
CA GLY A 20 1.29 19.76 -8.90
C GLY A 20 2.09 18.54 -8.46
N ILE A 21 2.92 17.98 -9.33
CA ILE A 21 3.87 16.92 -8.96
C ILE A 21 5.03 17.59 -8.18
N GLU A 22 5.10 17.33 -6.89
CA GLU A 22 6.09 17.95 -6.00
C GLU A 22 7.45 17.27 -6.04
N TYR A 23 7.45 15.95 -6.27
CA TYR A 23 8.62 15.09 -6.25
C TYR A 23 8.67 14.17 -7.46
N VAL A 24 9.88 13.87 -7.90
CA VAL A 24 10.16 12.80 -8.87
C VAL A 24 11.25 11.89 -8.30
N ALA A 25 10.96 10.61 -8.18
CA ALA A 25 11.95 9.61 -7.76
C ALA A 25 12.62 9.00 -8.99
N LEU A 26 13.93 8.85 -8.98
CA LEU A 26 14.67 8.28 -10.11
C LEU A 26 15.94 7.55 -9.69
N ASN A 27 16.32 6.55 -10.49
CA ASN A 27 17.69 6.06 -10.60
C ASN A 27 18.26 6.59 -11.93
N PRO A 28 19.48 7.17 -11.95
CA PRO A 28 20.00 7.85 -13.14
C PRO A 28 20.06 6.96 -14.37
N GLY A 29 19.63 7.50 -15.52
CA GLY A 29 19.61 6.79 -16.78
C GLY A 29 19.76 7.70 -18.01
N ALA A 30 20.46 7.22 -19.04
CA ALA A 30 20.88 8.05 -20.16
C ALA A 30 19.74 8.43 -21.13
N THR A 31 18.60 7.74 -21.11
CA THR A 31 17.47 8.04 -22.01
C THR A 31 16.60 9.20 -21.54
N TYR A 32 16.80 9.70 -20.33
CA TYR A 32 16.15 10.93 -19.85
C TYR A 32 17.14 11.99 -19.37
N ARG A 33 18.34 12.02 -19.97
CA ARG A 33 19.34 13.04 -19.65
C ARG A 33 18.85 14.46 -19.99
N GLY A 34 18.05 14.62 -21.05
CA GLY A 34 17.39 15.88 -21.37
C GLY A 34 16.42 16.30 -20.29
N LEU A 35 15.54 15.38 -19.83
CA LEU A 35 14.63 15.66 -18.72
C LEU A 35 15.36 15.95 -17.40
N HIS A 36 16.45 15.22 -17.12
CA HIS A 36 17.27 15.50 -15.93
C HIS A 36 17.87 16.92 -15.98
N ASP A 37 18.45 17.33 -17.12
CA ASP A 37 18.97 18.68 -17.30
C ASP A 37 17.87 19.73 -17.11
N SER A 38 16.70 19.51 -17.70
CA SER A 38 15.54 20.42 -17.55
C SER A 38 15.03 20.50 -16.12
N LEU A 39 14.94 19.39 -15.37
CA LEU A 39 14.56 19.41 -13.96
C LEU A 39 15.50 20.28 -13.11
N VAL A 40 16.81 20.19 -13.37
CA VAL A 40 17.83 20.91 -12.59
C VAL A 40 17.92 22.37 -13.01
N ASN A 41 18.08 22.64 -14.32
CA ASN A 41 18.43 23.95 -14.83
C ASN A 41 17.22 24.80 -15.23
N TYR A 42 16.25 24.22 -15.94
CA TYR A 42 15.02 24.91 -16.35
C TYR A 42 14.00 24.97 -15.21
N GLY A 43 13.72 23.85 -14.56
CA GLY A 43 12.77 23.72 -13.45
C GLY A 43 13.27 24.26 -12.11
N GLU A 44 14.52 24.69 -12.02
CA GLU A 44 15.15 25.18 -10.78
C GLU A 44 15.08 24.16 -9.63
N GLY A 45 15.22 22.88 -9.96
CA GLY A 45 15.12 21.78 -9.01
C GLY A 45 13.69 21.47 -8.53
N LYS A 46 12.69 21.87 -9.30
CA LYS A 46 11.28 21.54 -9.07
C LYS A 46 10.68 20.85 -10.30
N PRO A 47 10.01 19.69 -10.13
CA PRO A 47 9.87 18.88 -8.89
C PRO A 47 11.22 18.51 -8.25
N GLU A 48 11.22 18.35 -6.91
CA GLU A 48 12.43 17.88 -6.21
C GLU A 48 12.77 16.45 -6.61
N ILE A 49 14.05 16.22 -6.94
CA ILE A 49 14.55 14.89 -7.31
C ILE A 49 14.86 14.08 -6.04
N ILE A 50 14.24 12.92 -5.91
CA ILE A 50 14.59 11.91 -4.92
C ILE A 50 15.47 10.86 -5.59
N LEU A 51 16.77 10.93 -5.32
CA LEU A 51 17.75 10.00 -5.90
C LEU A 51 17.61 8.63 -5.25
N CYS A 52 17.32 7.63 -6.04
CA CYS A 52 17.16 6.25 -5.63
C CYS A 52 18.29 5.38 -6.18
N THR A 53 18.65 4.35 -5.44
CA THR A 53 19.73 3.41 -5.80
C THR A 53 19.27 2.32 -6.77
N HIS A 54 17.95 2.23 -7.02
CA HIS A 54 17.34 1.25 -7.93
C HIS A 54 15.97 1.76 -8.38
N GLU A 55 15.55 1.43 -9.61
CA GLU A 55 14.29 1.89 -10.18
C GLU A 55 13.06 1.36 -9.41
N LYS A 56 13.14 0.13 -8.88
CA LYS A 56 12.09 -0.40 -8.01
C LYS A 56 11.92 0.46 -6.75
N VAL A 57 13.01 0.93 -6.14
CA VAL A 57 12.96 1.84 -5.00
C VAL A 57 12.28 3.15 -5.40
N ALA A 58 12.61 3.71 -6.58
CA ALA A 58 11.99 4.94 -7.07
C ALA A 58 10.46 4.80 -7.22
N VAL A 59 9.99 3.70 -7.83
CA VAL A 59 8.56 3.42 -7.96
C VAL A 59 7.89 3.21 -6.60
N ASN A 60 8.54 2.52 -5.67
CA ASN A 60 7.99 2.28 -4.34
C ASN A 60 7.92 3.56 -3.50
N VAL A 61 8.88 4.48 -3.62
CA VAL A 61 8.82 5.81 -2.99
C VAL A 61 7.62 6.58 -3.52
N ALA A 62 7.42 6.60 -4.84
CA ALA A 62 6.28 7.27 -5.45
C ALA A 62 4.95 6.61 -5.02
N HIS A 63 4.90 5.28 -4.91
CA HIS A 63 3.74 4.53 -4.38
C HIS A 63 3.42 4.95 -2.94
N GLY A 64 4.40 4.92 -2.04
CA GLY A 64 4.20 5.27 -0.62
C GLY A 64 3.74 6.72 -0.43
N TYR A 65 4.32 7.65 -1.18
CA TYR A 65 3.91 9.06 -1.17
C TYR A 65 2.46 9.24 -1.64
N ALA A 66 2.13 8.67 -2.79
CA ALA A 66 0.80 8.81 -3.37
C ALA A 66 -0.28 8.08 -2.54
N LYS A 67 0.03 6.92 -1.97
CA LYS A 67 -0.83 6.18 -1.04
C LYS A 67 -1.20 7.00 0.19
N THR A 68 -0.25 7.78 0.71
CA THR A 68 -0.43 8.60 1.92
C THR A 68 -1.16 9.90 1.65
N THR A 69 -0.83 10.56 0.53
CA THR A 69 -1.32 11.90 0.21
C THR A 69 -2.55 11.93 -0.68
N GLY A 70 -2.85 10.82 -1.37
CA GLY A 70 -3.86 10.77 -2.44
C GLY A 70 -3.43 11.55 -3.70
N ARG A 71 -2.21 12.12 -3.74
CA ARG A 71 -1.68 12.90 -4.86
C ARG A 71 -0.64 12.09 -5.62
N PRO A 72 -0.69 12.07 -6.96
CA PRO A 72 0.34 11.38 -7.75
C PRO A 72 1.74 11.93 -7.49
N MET A 73 2.72 11.05 -7.51
CA MET A 73 4.14 11.38 -7.57
C MET A 73 4.75 10.80 -8.84
N GLY A 74 5.74 11.45 -9.40
CA GLY A 74 6.47 10.95 -10.57
C GLY A 74 7.52 9.91 -10.17
N ALA A 75 7.60 8.82 -10.93
CA ALA A 75 8.75 7.91 -10.92
C ALA A 75 9.35 7.89 -12.32
N ILE A 76 10.64 8.20 -12.44
CA ILE A 76 11.34 8.24 -13.73
C ILE A 76 12.23 7.01 -13.83
N VAL A 77 12.03 6.22 -14.88
CA VAL A 77 12.75 4.96 -15.09
C VAL A 77 13.49 4.98 -16.44
N HIS A 78 14.72 4.49 -16.42
CA HIS A 78 15.54 4.36 -17.61
C HIS A 78 14.93 3.27 -18.51
N ASP A 79 14.81 3.54 -19.78
CA ASP A 79 14.31 2.70 -20.89
C ASP A 79 13.80 1.28 -20.48
N VAL A 80 14.03 0.26 -21.29
CA VAL A 80 13.60 -1.12 -20.99
C VAL A 80 14.25 -1.66 -19.70
N VAL A 81 15.49 -1.25 -19.39
CA VAL A 81 16.22 -1.74 -18.20
C VAL A 81 15.52 -1.27 -16.92
N GLY A 82 15.31 0.04 -16.79
CA GLY A 82 14.66 0.59 -15.62
C GLY A 82 13.19 0.19 -15.50
N LEU A 83 12.50 0.07 -16.64
CA LEU A 83 11.10 -0.40 -16.65
C LEU A 83 10.98 -1.83 -16.12
N LEU A 84 11.84 -2.75 -16.60
CA LEU A 84 11.84 -4.15 -16.13
C LEU A 84 12.22 -4.25 -14.65
N HIS A 85 13.19 -3.48 -14.17
CA HIS A 85 13.56 -3.42 -12.77
C HIS A 85 12.44 -2.88 -11.86
N SER A 86 11.57 -2.01 -12.38
CA SER A 86 10.49 -1.39 -11.61
C SER A 86 9.18 -2.16 -11.63
N THR A 87 9.04 -3.18 -12.47
CA THR A 87 7.80 -3.88 -12.79
C THR A 87 7.01 -4.31 -11.56
N MET A 88 7.69 -4.90 -10.56
CA MET A 88 7.03 -5.35 -9.33
C MET A 88 6.44 -4.19 -8.51
N GLY A 89 7.12 -3.06 -8.45
CA GLY A 89 6.60 -1.86 -7.77
C GLY A 89 5.35 -1.29 -8.46
N VAL A 90 5.34 -1.29 -9.79
CA VAL A 90 4.17 -0.85 -10.59
C VAL A 90 2.99 -1.78 -10.37
N TYR A 91 3.23 -3.10 -10.36
CA TYR A 91 2.20 -4.11 -10.09
C TYR A 91 1.56 -3.91 -8.70
N TYR A 92 2.34 -3.67 -7.67
CA TYR A 92 1.80 -3.42 -6.33
C TYR A 92 1.06 -2.09 -6.20
N ALA A 93 1.49 -1.04 -6.90
CA ALA A 93 0.72 0.21 -6.97
C ALA A 93 -0.66 0.00 -7.65
N HIS A 94 -0.72 -0.90 -8.65
CA HIS A 94 -1.98 -1.32 -9.27
C HIS A 94 -2.90 -2.05 -8.29
N LEU A 95 -2.39 -3.05 -7.56
CA LEU A 95 -3.17 -3.79 -6.56
C LEU A 95 -3.68 -2.88 -5.44
N ASP A 96 -2.89 -1.90 -5.03
CA ASP A 96 -3.19 -0.96 -3.95
C ASP A 96 -4.07 0.23 -4.37
N ARG A 97 -4.44 0.32 -5.66
CA ARG A 97 -5.27 1.39 -6.23
C ARG A 97 -4.65 2.78 -5.99
N VAL A 98 -3.36 2.91 -6.25
CA VAL A 98 -2.62 4.15 -6.00
C VAL A 98 -2.26 4.86 -7.30
N PRO A 99 -2.57 6.16 -7.44
CA PRO A 99 -2.24 6.93 -8.62
C PRO A 99 -0.73 7.13 -8.72
N LEU A 100 -0.12 6.61 -9.77
CA LEU A 100 1.32 6.71 -10.03
C LEU A 100 1.56 7.21 -11.45
N MET A 101 2.40 8.24 -11.60
CA MET A 101 2.89 8.72 -12.89
C MET A 101 4.26 8.08 -13.17
N LEU A 102 4.27 6.96 -13.90
CA LEU A 102 5.52 6.33 -14.34
C LEU A 102 5.96 6.96 -15.66
N LEU A 103 7.11 7.64 -15.62
CA LEU A 103 7.72 8.29 -16.77
C LEU A 103 8.92 7.46 -17.20
N GLY A 104 8.81 6.83 -18.35
CA GLY A 104 9.91 6.12 -18.98
C GLY A 104 10.45 6.87 -20.18
N ALA A 105 11.49 6.32 -20.75
CA ALA A 105 12.01 6.82 -22.01
C ALA A 105 12.45 5.65 -22.91
N THR A 106 12.57 5.93 -24.18
CA THR A 106 13.19 5.03 -25.17
C THR A 106 14.36 5.75 -25.83
N GLY A 107 15.32 4.99 -26.33
CA GLY A 107 16.31 5.55 -27.27
C GLY A 107 15.60 6.11 -28.50
N PRO A 108 16.26 7.02 -29.25
CA PRO A 108 15.61 7.70 -30.37
C PRO A 108 14.95 6.74 -31.35
N LEU A 109 13.68 6.97 -31.68
CA LEU A 109 12.96 6.23 -32.73
C LEU A 109 13.60 6.51 -34.09
N ASP A 110 14.08 7.74 -34.32
CA ASP A 110 14.90 8.05 -35.49
C ASP A 110 16.26 7.34 -35.40
N ARG A 111 16.41 6.30 -36.21
CA ARG A 111 17.60 5.45 -36.24
C ARG A 111 18.91 6.21 -36.50
N ARG A 112 18.86 7.35 -37.16
CA ARG A 112 20.04 8.19 -37.45
C ARG A 112 20.58 8.87 -36.19
N ARG A 113 19.75 9.00 -35.13
CA ARG A 113 20.09 9.64 -33.86
C ARG A 113 20.53 8.62 -32.81
N ARG A 114 20.44 7.34 -33.10
CA ARG A 114 20.78 6.27 -32.15
C ARG A 114 22.27 6.19 -31.89
N ARG A 115 22.63 6.06 -30.64
CA ARG A 115 23.99 5.83 -30.19
C ARG A 115 24.38 4.38 -30.45
N PRO A 116 25.55 4.09 -31.04
CA PRO A 116 26.02 2.73 -31.24
C PRO A 116 26.09 1.94 -29.92
N ALA A 117 25.77 0.67 -29.94
CA ALA A 117 25.72 -0.29 -28.85
C ALA A 117 24.64 0.00 -27.78
N ILE A 118 24.63 1.18 -27.15
CA ILE A 118 23.77 1.49 -26.02
C ILE A 118 22.28 1.43 -26.38
N ASP A 119 21.87 2.17 -27.42
CA ASP A 119 20.45 2.21 -27.78
C ASP A 119 19.97 0.87 -28.37
N TRP A 120 20.88 0.05 -28.94
CA TRP A 120 20.56 -1.31 -29.35
C TRP A 120 20.25 -2.25 -28.18
N ILE A 121 21.03 -2.16 -27.10
CA ILE A 121 20.87 -3.04 -25.93
C ILE A 121 19.64 -2.66 -25.09
N HIS A 122 19.36 -1.35 -24.99
CA HIS A 122 18.45 -0.80 -24.00
C HIS A 122 17.09 -0.37 -24.58
N THR A 123 16.93 -0.29 -25.89
CA THR A 123 15.69 0.18 -26.52
C THR A 123 14.80 -0.97 -26.97
N ALA A 124 13.59 -1.05 -26.46
CA ALA A 124 12.54 -1.91 -26.99
C ALA A 124 11.53 -1.07 -27.78
N GLN A 125 10.97 -1.65 -28.84
CA GLN A 125 10.08 -0.91 -29.74
C GLN A 125 8.73 -0.59 -29.09
N VAL A 126 8.21 -1.48 -28.22
CA VAL A 126 6.92 -1.33 -27.52
C VAL A 126 7.16 -1.63 -26.04
N GLN A 127 7.86 -0.72 -25.35
CA GLN A 127 8.26 -0.94 -23.95
C GLN A 127 7.07 -1.08 -23.00
N ALA A 128 5.98 -0.38 -23.29
CA ALA A 128 4.77 -0.41 -22.45
C ALA A 128 4.20 -1.81 -22.25
N ASP A 129 4.45 -2.76 -23.17
CA ASP A 129 3.98 -4.14 -23.04
C ASP A 129 4.49 -4.83 -21.75
N ALA A 130 5.63 -4.39 -21.21
CA ALA A 130 6.17 -4.91 -19.97
C ALA A 130 5.27 -4.62 -18.75
N VAL A 131 4.47 -3.56 -18.79
CA VAL A 131 3.62 -3.10 -17.68
C VAL A 131 2.14 -2.94 -18.05
N ARG A 132 1.78 -3.07 -19.31
CA ARG A 132 0.41 -2.83 -19.84
C ARG A 132 -0.66 -3.63 -19.12
N ASN A 133 -0.35 -4.82 -18.62
CA ASN A 133 -1.32 -5.67 -17.94
C ASN A 133 -1.72 -5.14 -16.56
N PHE A 134 -0.94 -4.24 -15.96
CA PHE A 134 -1.16 -3.68 -14.62
C PHE A 134 -0.94 -2.16 -14.55
N THR A 135 -1.00 -1.47 -15.68
CA THR A 135 -1.21 -0.02 -15.78
C THR A 135 -2.61 0.26 -16.29
N LYS A 136 -3.22 1.36 -15.87
CA LYS A 136 -4.54 1.77 -16.37
C LYS A 136 -4.48 2.27 -17.81
N TRP A 137 -3.34 2.85 -18.19
CA TRP A 137 -3.10 3.39 -19.52
C TRP A 137 -1.62 3.60 -19.75
N ASP A 138 -1.22 3.52 -21.00
CA ASP A 138 0.13 3.82 -21.44
C ASP A 138 0.09 4.61 -22.75
N ASP A 139 1.12 5.45 -22.98
CA ASP A 139 1.30 6.18 -24.22
C ASP A 139 2.76 6.47 -24.51
N GLN A 140 3.05 6.63 -25.80
CA GLN A 140 4.34 7.06 -26.32
C GLN A 140 4.08 8.17 -27.34
N PRO A 141 4.05 9.45 -26.90
CA PRO A 141 3.75 10.56 -27.78
C PRO A 141 4.77 10.68 -28.91
N ALA A 142 4.28 10.88 -30.13
CA ALA A 142 5.08 10.87 -31.34
C ALA A 142 5.82 12.20 -31.59
N THR A 143 5.34 13.29 -31.03
CA THR A 143 5.92 14.65 -31.18
C THR A 143 5.89 15.37 -29.83
N VAL A 144 6.72 16.43 -29.71
CA VAL A 144 6.68 17.29 -28.50
C VAL A 144 5.32 18.00 -28.35
N ALA A 145 4.65 18.32 -29.46
CA ALA A 145 3.32 18.92 -29.43
C ALA A 145 2.23 18.00 -28.82
N ASP A 146 2.47 16.69 -28.79
CA ASP A 146 1.55 15.72 -28.18
C ASP A 146 1.75 15.59 -26.67
N PHE A 147 2.89 16.01 -26.11
CA PHE A 147 3.22 15.85 -24.66
C PHE A 147 2.14 16.38 -23.74
N PRO A 148 1.56 17.60 -23.94
CA PRO A 148 0.52 18.10 -23.06
C PRO A 148 -0.75 17.22 -23.01
N ASN A 149 -1.21 16.76 -24.17
CA ASN A 149 -2.39 15.91 -24.25
C ASN A 149 -2.17 14.52 -23.64
N SER A 150 -1.04 13.90 -23.93
CA SER A 150 -0.65 12.61 -23.33
C SER A 150 -0.54 12.71 -21.81
N PHE A 151 0.16 13.71 -21.31
CA PHE A 151 0.35 13.89 -19.85
C PHE A 151 -0.98 14.14 -19.13
N ALA A 152 -1.80 15.06 -19.64
CA ALA A 152 -3.09 15.38 -19.05
C ALA A 152 -4.04 14.16 -19.03
N ARG A 153 -4.05 13.39 -20.12
CA ARG A 153 -4.83 12.14 -20.20
C ARG A 153 -4.34 11.12 -19.19
N ALA A 154 -3.03 10.90 -19.12
CA ALA A 154 -2.41 9.99 -18.16
C ALA A 154 -2.75 10.37 -16.71
N TYR A 155 -2.56 11.65 -16.34
CA TYR A 155 -2.87 12.16 -15.02
C TYR A 155 -4.34 11.96 -14.65
N ARG A 156 -5.24 12.32 -15.58
CA ARG A 156 -6.69 12.14 -15.39
C ARG A 156 -7.07 10.68 -15.19
N ILE A 157 -6.52 9.77 -15.97
CA ILE A 157 -6.78 8.32 -15.85
C ILE A 157 -6.20 7.78 -14.54
N ALA A 158 -4.96 8.16 -14.18
CA ALA A 158 -4.33 7.72 -12.94
C ALA A 158 -5.15 8.10 -11.71
N THR A 159 -5.72 9.31 -11.69
CA THR A 159 -6.44 9.88 -10.54
C THR A 159 -7.95 9.60 -10.54
N THR A 160 -8.50 9.01 -11.59
CA THR A 160 -9.90 8.59 -11.64
C THR A 160 -10.05 7.23 -10.95
N GLU A 161 -11.01 7.11 -10.04
CA GLU A 161 -11.26 5.87 -9.31
C GLU A 161 -11.83 4.73 -10.19
N PRO A 162 -11.43 3.48 -9.95
CA PRO A 162 -10.34 3.08 -9.05
C PRO A 162 -8.99 3.59 -9.57
N ALA A 163 -8.29 4.35 -8.72
CA ALA A 163 -7.01 4.95 -9.08
C ALA A 163 -5.95 3.88 -9.39
N GLY A 164 -4.89 4.25 -10.12
CA GLY A 164 -3.84 3.30 -10.45
C GLY A 164 -2.72 3.90 -11.29
N PRO A 165 -1.64 3.13 -11.53
CA PRO A 165 -0.48 3.57 -12.28
C PRO A 165 -0.80 3.77 -13.77
N VAL A 166 -0.09 4.71 -14.38
CA VAL A 166 -0.02 4.95 -15.83
C VAL A 166 1.43 5.01 -16.27
N TYR A 167 1.69 4.74 -17.54
CA TYR A 167 3.05 4.78 -18.10
C TYR A 167 3.13 5.70 -19.32
N LEU A 168 4.06 6.68 -19.29
CA LEU A 168 4.38 7.52 -20.43
C LEU A 168 5.83 7.25 -20.86
N CYS A 169 6.03 6.91 -22.12
CA CYS A 169 7.34 6.64 -22.69
C CYS A 169 7.77 7.77 -23.63
N TYR A 170 8.75 8.56 -23.20
CA TYR A 170 9.26 9.68 -23.99
C TYR A 170 10.47 9.28 -24.84
N ASP A 171 10.47 9.61 -26.11
CA ASP A 171 11.63 9.47 -26.99
C ASP A 171 12.76 10.40 -26.54
N ALA A 172 13.97 9.87 -26.34
CA ALA A 172 15.13 10.65 -25.91
C ALA A 172 15.50 11.77 -26.92
N GLY A 173 15.29 11.53 -28.22
CA GLY A 173 15.50 12.54 -29.23
C GLY A 173 14.53 13.71 -29.11
N LEU A 174 13.25 13.43 -28.90
CA LEU A 174 12.24 14.49 -28.71
C LEU A 174 12.49 15.30 -27.42
N GLN A 175 12.99 14.68 -26.35
CA GLN A 175 13.37 15.39 -25.14
C GLN A 175 14.49 16.43 -25.39
N GLU A 176 15.44 16.08 -26.26
CA GLU A 176 16.64 16.90 -26.55
C GLU A 176 16.45 17.86 -27.72
N ASP A 177 15.32 17.79 -28.44
CA ASP A 177 15.04 18.69 -29.55
C ASP A 177 14.79 20.11 -29.07
N ALA A 178 15.47 21.08 -29.73
CA ALA A 178 15.14 22.48 -29.56
C ALA A 178 13.76 22.76 -30.14
N LEU A 179 12.99 23.61 -29.46
CA LEU A 179 11.65 23.99 -29.90
C LEU A 179 11.72 25.13 -30.91
N ASP A 180 11.17 24.91 -32.09
CA ASP A 180 11.00 25.97 -33.10
C ASP A 180 9.86 26.92 -32.74
N HIS A 181 8.85 26.42 -31.98
CA HIS A 181 7.66 27.16 -31.56
C HIS A 181 7.28 26.79 -30.12
N PRO A 182 6.68 27.74 -29.37
CA PRO A 182 6.17 27.44 -28.02
C PRO A 182 5.13 26.32 -28.07
N VAL A 183 5.16 25.43 -27.09
CA VAL A 183 4.16 24.39 -26.87
C VAL A 183 3.23 24.86 -25.75
N ALA A 184 1.95 25.10 -26.07
CA ALA A 184 0.96 25.54 -25.10
C ALA A 184 0.53 24.37 -24.20
N ILE A 185 0.48 24.61 -22.89
CA ILE A 185 -0.02 23.65 -21.89
C ILE A 185 -1.31 24.13 -21.21
N GLU A 186 -1.69 25.39 -21.41
CA GLU A 186 -2.79 26.06 -20.71
C GLU A 186 -4.13 25.39 -20.96
N ASP A 187 -4.36 24.89 -22.17
CA ASP A 187 -5.61 24.22 -22.57
C ASP A 187 -5.86 22.89 -21.81
N VAL A 188 -4.80 22.25 -21.32
CA VAL A 188 -4.89 20.96 -20.60
C VAL A 188 -4.74 21.11 -19.09
N VAL A 189 -4.12 22.18 -18.64
CA VAL A 189 -3.96 22.50 -17.22
C VAL A 189 -5.29 23.00 -16.65
N GLY A 190 -5.72 22.43 -15.53
CA GLY A 190 -7.00 22.82 -14.91
C GLY A 190 -8.25 22.19 -15.54
N ALA A 191 -8.10 21.32 -16.54
CA ALA A 191 -9.21 20.55 -17.07
C ALA A 191 -9.96 19.79 -15.95
N ALA A 192 -11.30 19.84 -15.99
CA ALA A 192 -12.13 19.22 -14.98
C ALA A 192 -11.85 17.71 -14.83
N ARG A 193 -11.72 17.26 -13.59
CA ARG A 193 -11.63 15.83 -13.28
C ARG A 193 -13.00 15.18 -13.42
N PRO A 194 -13.09 13.88 -13.79
CA PRO A 194 -14.33 13.15 -13.74
C PRO A 194 -14.93 13.16 -12.33
N THR A 195 -16.25 13.30 -12.25
CA THR A 195 -16.95 13.13 -10.98
C THR A 195 -16.96 11.65 -10.58
N PRO A 196 -16.97 11.35 -9.27
CA PRO A 196 -17.07 9.97 -8.79
C PRO A 196 -18.37 9.27 -9.23
N VAL A 197 -18.32 7.94 -9.31
CA VAL A 197 -19.48 7.11 -9.68
C VAL A 197 -20.50 7.09 -8.56
N GLN A 198 -21.72 7.54 -8.86
CA GLN A 198 -22.87 7.51 -7.95
C GLN A 198 -23.60 6.16 -8.02
N ALA A 199 -24.08 5.67 -6.88
CA ALA A 199 -24.92 4.47 -6.84
C ALA A 199 -26.30 4.71 -7.46
N ASP A 200 -26.87 3.67 -8.09
CA ASP A 200 -28.27 3.67 -8.50
C ASP A 200 -29.20 3.83 -7.28
N PRO A 201 -30.08 4.88 -7.25
CA PRO A 201 -30.97 5.09 -6.13
C PRO A 201 -31.95 3.95 -5.86
N ALA A 202 -32.41 3.24 -6.90
CA ALA A 202 -33.32 2.10 -6.75
C ALA A 202 -32.59 0.89 -6.11
N ALA A 203 -31.33 0.67 -6.48
CA ALA A 203 -30.53 -0.35 -5.84
C ALA A 203 -30.27 -0.03 -4.36
N LEU A 204 -29.94 1.22 -4.01
CA LEU A 204 -29.78 1.63 -2.62
C LEU A 204 -31.07 1.51 -1.80
N ALA A 205 -32.22 1.82 -2.38
CA ALA A 205 -33.53 1.61 -1.73
C ALA A 205 -33.73 0.12 -1.40
N LYS A 206 -33.37 -0.77 -2.33
CA LYS A 206 -33.45 -2.23 -2.08
C LYS A 206 -32.51 -2.68 -0.96
N VAL A 207 -31.30 -2.11 -0.88
CA VAL A 207 -30.38 -2.35 0.26
C VAL A 207 -31.04 -1.92 1.58
N ALA A 208 -31.68 -0.73 1.61
CA ALA A 208 -32.34 -0.22 2.81
C ALA A 208 -33.49 -1.15 3.28
N GLU A 209 -34.27 -1.72 2.34
CA GLU A 209 -35.30 -2.73 2.65
C GLU A 209 -34.70 -4.00 3.28
N LEU A 210 -33.61 -4.54 2.69
CA LEU A 210 -32.93 -5.73 3.21
C LEU A 210 -32.35 -5.47 4.61
N VAL A 211 -31.75 -4.30 4.82
CA VAL A 211 -31.23 -3.87 6.14
C VAL A 211 -32.37 -3.76 7.16
N ALA A 212 -33.55 -3.26 6.78
CA ALA A 212 -34.69 -3.15 7.68
C ALA A 212 -35.18 -4.52 8.18
N GLY A 213 -35.05 -5.57 7.37
CA GLY A 213 -35.40 -6.96 7.74
C GLY A 213 -34.33 -7.72 8.52
N ALA A 214 -33.07 -7.25 8.52
CA ALA A 214 -31.94 -7.99 9.07
C ALA A 214 -31.86 -7.93 10.61
N LYS A 215 -31.62 -9.09 11.22
CA LYS A 215 -31.43 -9.23 12.66
C LYS A 215 -29.96 -9.28 13.06
N ARG A 216 -29.08 -9.77 12.19
CA ARG A 216 -27.62 -9.90 12.41
C ARG A 216 -26.83 -9.44 11.17
N PRO A 217 -26.97 -8.16 10.77
CA PRO A 217 -26.20 -7.62 9.64
C PRO A 217 -24.71 -7.55 10.00
N VAL A 218 -23.86 -7.87 9.01
CA VAL A 218 -22.40 -7.75 9.12
C VAL A 218 -21.91 -6.89 7.96
N ILE A 219 -21.03 -5.94 8.25
CA ILE A 219 -20.31 -5.15 7.25
C ILE A 219 -18.90 -5.74 7.10
N VAL A 220 -18.50 -6.02 5.86
CA VAL A 220 -17.13 -6.40 5.52
C VAL A 220 -16.54 -5.28 4.67
N THR A 221 -15.36 -4.76 5.03
CA THR A 221 -14.78 -3.60 4.35
C THR A 221 -13.28 -3.74 4.16
N GLU A 222 -12.73 -3.22 3.07
CA GLU A 222 -11.29 -3.31 2.78
C GLU A 222 -10.66 -1.97 2.41
N PHE A 223 -11.18 -1.26 1.40
CA PHE A 223 -10.57 -0.04 0.87
C PHE A 223 -11.39 1.23 1.12
N THR A 224 -12.48 1.19 1.86
CA THR A 224 -13.32 2.38 2.15
C THR A 224 -12.50 3.51 2.76
N GLY A 225 -11.57 3.17 3.67
CA GLY A 225 -10.72 4.14 4.36
C GLY A 225 -9.63 4.79 3.48
N ARG A 226 -9.53 4.47 2.16
CA ARG A 226 -8.66 5.23 1.25
C ARG A 226 -9.13 6.67 1.10
N HIS A 227 -10.39 6.90 1.39
CA HIS A 227 -10.99 8.22 1.52
C HIS A 227 -11.36 8.45 3.00
N PRO A 228 -10.56 9.21 3.75
CA PRO A 228 -10.77 9.37 5.19
C PRO A 228 -12.18 9.87 5.57
N GLU A 229 -12.81 10.65 4.69
CA GLU A 229 -14.16 11.16 4.86
C GLU A 229 -15.26 10.09 4.79
N ALA A 230 -14.99 8.93 4.21
CA ALA A 230 -15.92 7.81 4.16
C ALA A 230 -15.97 7.02 5.48
N VAL A 231 -14.92 7.11 6.31
CA VAL A 231 -14.84 6.36 7.57
C VAL A 231 -15.92 6.76 8.58
N PRO A 232 -16.18 8.05 8.85
CA PRO A 232 -17.29 8.45 9.71
C PRO A 232 -18.65 7.98 9.19
N GLU A 233 -18.85 7.94 7.86
CA GLU A 233 -20.08 7.45 7.26
C GLU A 233 -20.25 5.94 7.44
N LEU A 234 -19.15 5.16 7.31
CA LEU A 234 -19.17 3.73 7.59
C LEU A 234 -19.47 3.45 9.07
N VAL A 235 -18.80 4.15 9.98
CA VAL A 235 -19.05 4.03 11.42
C VAL A 235 -20.50 4.37 11.73
N GLY A 236 -21.01 5.48 11.21
CA GLY A 236 -22.41 5.87 11.41
C GLY A 236 -23.40 4.86 10.84
N LEU A 237 -23.11 4.25 9.67
CA LEU A 237 -23.93 3.16 9.13
C LEU A 237 -23.94 1.97 10.10
N ALA A 238 -22.75 1.51 10.54
CA ALA A 238 -22.65 0.38 11.46
C ALA A 238 -23.42 0.62 12.77
N GLU A 239 -23.36 1.85 13.32
CA GLU A 239 -24.09 2.23 14.52
C GLU A 239 -25.60 2.29 14.30
N GLU A 240 -26.05 2.88 13.19
CA GLU A 240 -27.48 2.99 12.84
C GLU A 240 -28.15 1.66 12.68
N ILE A 241 -27.48 0.70 12.03
CA ILE A 241 -28.04 -0.64 11.81
C ILE A 241 -27.61 -1.67 12.87
N ALA A 242 -26.76 -1.27 13.82
CA ALA A 242 -26.14 -2.15 14.81
C ALA A 242 -25.48 -3.39 14.18
N ALA A 243 -24.62 -3.16 13.17
CA ALA A 243 -23.87 -4.21 12.48
C ALA A 243 -22.51 -4.43 13.11
N ALA A 244 -22.07 -5.70 13.16
CA ALA A 244 -20.66 -6.00 13.36
C ALA A 244 -19.87 -5.61 12.12
N VAL A 245 -18.66 -5.09 12.30
CA VAL A 245 -17.76 -4.71 11.21
C VAL A 245 -16.53 -5.61 11.21
N ILE A 246 -16.20 -6.15 10.03
CA ILE A 246 -14.96 -6.86 9.77
C ILE A 246 -14.12 -6.02 8.83
N ASP A 247 -13.04 -5.47 9.34
CA ASP A 247 -12.04 -4.72 8.58
C ASP A 247 -10.96 -5.69 8.06
N LEU A 248 -10.80 -5.74 6.74
CA LEU A 248 -9.79 -6.57 6.06
C LEU A 248 -8.43 -5.85 5.96
N HIS A 249 -8.36 -4.63 6.45
CA HIS A 249 -7.12 -3.84 6.59
C HIS A 249 -6.38 -3.53 5.28
N GLY A 250 -7.06 -3.48 4.14
CA GLY A 250 -6.52 -2.84 2.93
C GLY A 250 -6.22 -1.36 3.19
N ARG A 251 -7.07 -0.75 4.01
CA ARG A 251 -6.91 0.55 4.70
C ARG A 251 -7.45 0.42 6.12
N VAL A 252 -7.32 1.46 6.95
CA VAL A 252 -8.06 1.54 8.21
C VAL A 252 -9.47 2.04 7.89
N ASN A 253 -10.46 1.17 8.04
CA ASN A 253 -11.84 1.46 7.66
C ASN A 253 -12.72 1.80 8.86
N ILE A 254 -12.35 1.35 10.04
CA ILE A 254 -13.01 1.62 11.32
C ILE A 254 -11.94 1.63 12.43
N PRO A 255 -12.03 2.51 13.44
CA PRO A 255 -11.13 2.43 14.59
C PRO A 255 -11.11 1.02 15.19
N ASN A 256 -9.90 0.49 15.45
CA ASN A 256 -9.79 -0.88 15.93
C ASN A 256 -10.33 -1.09 17.35
N ARG A 257 -10.53 -0.01 18.11
CA ARG A 257 -11.16 -0.04 19.46
C ARG A 257 -12.65 0.25 19.44
N HIS A 258 -13.24 0.47 18.24
CA HIS A 258 -14.68 0.72 18.15
C HIS A 258 -15.46 -0.53 18.59
N PRO A 259 -16.50 -0.42 19.45
CA PRO A 259 -17.22 -1.58 20.00
C PRO A 259 -17.87 -2.52 18.96
N LEU A 260 -18.15 -2.01 17.77
CA LEU A 260 -18.71 -2.80 16.67
C LEU A 260 -17.64 -3.47 15.78
N ASN A 261 -16.35 -3.20 16.00
CA ASN A 261 -15.26 -3.84 15.26
C ASN A 261 -15.02 -5.26 15.78
N LEU A 262 -15.38 -6.26 15.00
CA LEU A 262 -15.14 -7.68 15.28
C LEU A 262 -14.13 -8.31 14.31
N SER A 263 -13.19 -7.52 13.79
CA SER A 263 -12.09 -8.04 12.99
C SER A 263 -11.30 -9.11 13.77
N GLY A 264 -11.08 -10.26 13.16
CA GLY A 264 -10.46 -11.41 13.82
C GLY A 264 -11.40 -12.28 14.66
N GLY A 265 -12.71 -11.96 14.68
CA GLY A 265 -13.77 -12.78 15.27
C GLY A 265 -14.61 -13.52 14.22
N ASP A 266 -15.67 -14.20 14.67
CA ASP A 266 -16.53 -15.10 13.88
C ASP A 266 -17.91 -14.51 13.51
N ALA A 267 -18.01 -13.17 13.37
CA ALA A 267 -19.30 -12.51 13.14
C ALA A 267 -20.06 -12.99 11.88
N LEU A 268 -19.35 -13.46 10.85
CA LEU A 268 -19.96 -13.97 9.61
C LEU A 268 -20.77 -15.26 9.80
N LYS A 269 -20.43 -16.05 10.79
CA LYS A 269 -21.02 -17.38 11.04
C LYS A 269 -22.53 -17.33 11.30
N ASP A 270 -23.01 -16.24 11.89
CA ASP A 270 -24.42 -16.06 12.26
C ASP A 270 -25.07 -14.91 11.46
N ALA A 271 -24.41 -14.41 10.40
CA ALA A 271 -24.91 -13.30 9.61
C ALA A 271 -26.17 -13.67 8.82
N ASP A 272 -27.19 -12.82 8.86
CA ASP A 272 -28.39 -12.92 8.03
C ASP A 272 -28.43 -11.87 6.90
N LEU A 273 -27.44 -11.00 6.86
CA LEU A 273 -27.15 -10.04 5.79
C LEU A 273 -25.66 -9.67 5.84
N VAL A 274 -25.00 -9.70 4.69
CA VAL A 274 -23.63 -9.19 4.52
C VAL A 274 -23.65 -7.98 3.60
N ILE A 275 -22.99 -6.89 4.03
CA ILE A 275 -22.76 -5.69 3.22
C ILE A 275 -21.24 -5.55 3.03
N ALA A 276 -20.77 -5.83 1.83
CA ALA A 276 -19.38 -5.65 1.45
C ALA A 276 -19.16 -4.23 0.91
N LEU A 277 -18.14 -3.54 1.41
CA LEU A 277 -17.81 -2.17 1.04
C LEU A 277 -16.37 -2.11 0.52
N ASP A 278 -16.21 -1.85 -0.76
CA ASP A 278 -14.90 -1.77 -1.44
C ASP A 278 -14.00 -2.98 -1.16
N VAL A 279 -14.53 -4.18 -1.21
CA VAL A 279 -13.77 -5.42 -1.02
C VAL A 279 -13.14 -5.85 -2.34
N GLY A 280 -11.83 -6.12 -2.34
CA GLY A 280 -11.09 -6.51 -3.54
C GLY A 280 -11.37 -7.94 -3.97
N ASP A 281 -11.34 -8.88 -3.02
CA ASP A 281 -11.62 -10.30 -3.20
C ASP A 281 -12.74 -10.74 -2.25
N LEU A 282 -13.98 -10.64 -2.73
CA LEU A 282 -15.14 -10.93 -1.91
C LEU A 282 -15.26 -12.43 -1.59
N HIS A 283 -14.91 -13.31 -2.52
CA HIS A 283 -14.94 -14.75 -2.27
C HIS A 283 -14.00 -15.15 -1.13
N ARG A 284 -12.75 -14.65 -1.18
CA ARG A 284 -11.77 -14.86 -0.11
C ARG A 284 -12.25 -14.30 1.23
N ALA A 285 -12.85 -13.10 1.22
CA ALA A 285 -13.33 -12.46 2.45
C ALA A 285 -14.41 -13.27 3.15
N LEU A 286 -15.27 -13.95 2.37
CA LEU A 286 -16.40 -14.76 2.86
C LEU A 286 -16.10 -16.25 2.97
N SER A 287 -14.87 -16.68 2.69
CA SER A 287 -14.47 -18.09 2.73
C SER A 287 -13.35 -18.34 3.73
N GLU A 288 -13.34 -19.52 4.30
CA GLU A 288 -12.22 -20.08 5.06
C GLU A 288 -11.47 -21.08 4.19
N LEU A 289 -10.15 -20.91 4.13
CA LEU A 289 -9.27 -21.83 3.43
C LEU A 289 -8.69 -22.82 4.43
N ASP A 290 -8.96 -24.10 4.23
CA ASP A 290 -8.24 -25.17 4.94
C ASP A 290 -6.82 -25.28 4.34
N ARG A 291 -5.86 -24.65 5.02
CA ARG A 291 -4.47 -24.60 4.58
C ARG A 291 -3.73 -25.92 4.79
N ASP A 292 -4.25 -26.78 5.66
CA ASP A 292 -3.63 -28.04 6.02
C ASP A 292 -4.16 -29.22 5.19
N SER A 293 -5.27 -29.02 4.44
CA SER A 293 -5.79 -30.03 3.51
C SER A 293 -5.04 -30.03 2.17
N ALA A 294 -4.88 -31.22 1.59
CA ALA A 294 -4.20 -31.41 0.31
C ALA A 294 -4.86 -30.66 -0.84
N ASP A 295 -6.18 -30.67 -0.84
CA ASP A 295 -7.04 -30.06 -1.86
C ASP A 295 -7.33 -28.57 -1.58
N ARG A 296 -6.80 -28.01 -0.48
CA ARG A 296 -7.04 -26.64 -0.03
C ARG A 296 -8.53 -26.29 -0.06
N ALA A 297 -9.35 -27.15 0.52
CA ALA A 297 -10.80 -27.00 0.55
C ALA A 297 -11.20 -25.62 1.09
N LYS A 298 -12.11 -24.97 0.37
CA LYS A 298 -12.69 -23.69 0.76
C LYS A 298 -14.07 -23.95 1.36
N ARG A 299 -14.38 -23.28 2.47
CA ARG A 299 -15.69 -23.35 3.12
C ARG A 299 -16.24 -21.95 3.28
N SER A 300 -17.53 -21.75 2.96
CA SER A 300 -18.19 -20.48 3.24
C SER A 300 -18.20 -20.22 4.75
N ARG A 301 -17.86 -19.00 5.14
CA ARG A 301 -17.99 -18.50 6.52
C ARG A 301 -19.40 -17.96 6.79
N VAL A 302 -20.22 -17.84 5.74
CA VAL A 302 -21.55 -17.23 5.78
C VAL A 302 -22.60 -18.34 5.64
N PRO A 303 -23.70 -18.34 6.43
CA PRO A 303 -24.78 -19.32 6.30
C PRO A 303 -25.36 -19.36 4.87
N ALA A 304 -25.75 -20.54 4.43
CA ALA A 304 -26.35 -20.70 3.10
C ALA A 304 -27.65 -19.86 2.99
N GLY A 305 -27.79 -19.15 1.86
CA GLY A 305 -28.96 -18.31 1.59
C GLY A 305 -28.91 -16.92 2.21
N THR A 306 -27.85 -16.55 2.94
CA THR A 306 -27.66 -15.18 3.44
C THR A 306 -27.49 -14.21 2.25
N PRO A 307 -28.30 -13.15 2.15
CA PRO A 307 -28.11 -12.11 1.16
C PRO A 307 -26.74 -11.44 1.33
N VAL A 308 -26.03 -11.28 0.22
CA VAL A 308 -24.76 -10.55 0.13
C VAL A 308 -24.94 -9.36 -0.80
N ILE A 309 -24.56 -8.18 -0.33
CA ILE A 309 -24.59 -6.94 -1.09
C ILE A 309 -23.15 -6.50 -1.26
N ASP A 310 -22.76 -6.19 -2.49
CA ASP A 310 -21.45 -5.65 -2.81
C ASP A 310 -21.59 -4.20 -3.31
N ILE A 311 -20.92 -3.26 -2.65
CA ILE A 311 -20.89 -1.84 -3.02
C ILE A 311 -19.43 -1.42 -3.13
N GLY A 312 -19.00 -1.09 -4.35
CA GLY A 312 -17.61 -0.68 -4.55
C GLY A 312 -17.27 -0.48 -6.01
N LEU A 313 -15.98 -0.36 -6.28
CA LEU A 313 -15.45 -0.10 -7.62
C LEU A 313 -14.64 -1.29 -8.18
N SER A 314 -14.70 -2.44 -7.54
CA SER A 314 -13.90 -3.62 -7.92
C SER A 314 -14.16 -4.06 -9.35
N GLU A 315 -15.43 -4.01 -9.80
CA GLU A 315 -15.83 -4.36 -11.17
C GLU A 315 -15.24 -3.43 -12.26
N LEU A 316 -14.81 -2.22 -11.89
CA LEU A 316 -14.15 -1.30 -12.81
C LEU A 316 -12.63 -1.50 -12.84
N ARG A 317 -12.08 -2.32 -11.95
CA ARG A 317 -10.67 -2.65 -11.95
C ARG A 317 -10.41 -3.75 -12.97
N GLN A 318 -9.93 -3.37 -14.12
CA GLN A 318 -9.58 -4.32 -15.15
C GLN A 318 -8.09 -4.66 -15.09
N SER A 319 -7.78 -5.94 -14.99
CA SER A 319 -6.45 -6.47 -15.18
C SER A 319 -6.53 -7.68 -16.10
N LYS A 320 -5.63 -7.75 -17.06
CA LYS A 320 -5.47 -8.94 -17.90
C LYS A 320 -4.48 -9.95 -17.31
N TRP A 321 -3.87 -9.57 -16.19
CA TRP A 321 -2.76 -10.30 -15.58
C TRP A 321 -3.13 -10.93 -14.25
N ALA A 322 -3.71 -10.16 -13.35
CA ALA A 322 -3.98 -10.59 -12.00
C ALA A 322 -5.48 -10.79 -11.80
N GLU A 323 -5.86 -12.02 -11.64
CA GLU A 323 -7.09 -12.39 -10.97
C GLU A 323 -6.75 -12.60 -9.49
N ASP A 324 -7.26 -11.77 -8.62
CA ASP A 324 -7.07 -11.95 -7.17
C ASP A 324 -7.82 -13.18 -6.66
N LEU A 325 -8.61 -13.78 -7.53
CA LEU A 325 -9.71 -14.59 -7.13
C LEU A 325 -9.58 -16.01 -7.62
N GLY A 326 -9.74 -16.89 -6.71
CA GLY A 326 -9.98 -18.27 -7.10
C GLY A 326 -11.35 -18.46 -7.73
N ASP A 327 -12.42 -17.96 -7.10
CA ASP A 327 -13.79 -18.25 -7.48
C ASP A 327 -14.66 -17.00 -7.49
N PHE A 328 -15.65 -16.99 -8.38
CA PHE A 328 -16.66 -15.95 -8.43
C PHE A 328 -17.59 -16.03 -7.19
N GLN A 329 -17.83 -14.90 -6.52
CA GLN A 329 -18.76 -14.80 -5.41
C GLN A 329 -20.13 -14.34 -5.91
N PRO A 330 -21.14 -15.20 -5.91
CA PRO A 330 -22.51 -14.76 -6.19
C PRO A 330 -23.00 -13.78 -5.12
N VAL A 331 -23.62 -12.70 -5.55
CA VAL A 331 -24.18 -11.66 -4.67
C VAL A 331 -25.66 -11.42 -4.99
N THR A 332 -26.41 -10.94 -4.00
CA THR A 332 -27.82 -10.55 -4.18
C THR A 332 -27.95 -9.24 -4.94
N LEU A 333 -27.06 -8.30 -4.66
CA LEU A 333 -26.94 -7.01 -5.34
C LEU A 333 -25.47 -6.66 -5.49
N SER A 334 -25.07 -6.25 -6.70
CA SER A 334 -23.78 -5.63 -6.99
C SER A 334 -24.02 -4.20 -7.42
N ILE A 335 -23.42 -3.23 -6.72
CA ILE A 335 -23.61 -1.80 -6.91
C ILE A 335 -22.25 -1.16 -7.18
N VAL A 336 -22.02 -0.79 -8.42
CA VAL A 336 -20.80 -0.06 -8.81
C VAL A 336 -20.93 1.40 -8.38
N ALA A 337 -20.24 1.76 -7.30
CA ALA A 337 -20.29 3.12 -6.74
C ALA A 337 -19.07 3.44 -5.88
N ASP A 338 -18.73 4.72 -5.84
CA ASP A 338 -17.79 5.25 -4.86
C ASP A 338 -18.44 5.26 -3.46
N THR A 339 -17.84 4.58 -2.52
CA THR A 339 -18.36 4.45 -1.14
C THR A 339 -18.50 5.80 -0.42
N ARG A 340 -17.69 6.83 -0.79
CA ARG A 340 -17.86 8.20 -0.28
C ARG A 340 -19.24 8.78 -0.55
N LEU A 341 -19.81 8.42 -1.71
CA LEU A 341 -21.13 8.92 -2.15
C LEU A 341 -22.25 7.94 -1.78
N ALA A 342 -21.98 6.65 -1.89
CA ALA A 342 -22.98 5.63 -1.61
C ALA A 342 -23.38 5.55 -0.12
N LEU A 343 -22.41 5.68 0.80
CA LEU A 343 -22.66 5.55 2.24
C LEU A 343 -23.62 6.63 2.79
N PRO A 344 -23.41 7.94 2.57
CA PRO A 344 -24.34 8.95 3.07
C PRO A 344 -25.73 8.82 2.42
N ALA A 345 -25.81 8.46 1.14
CA ALA A 345 -27.07 8.23 0.44
C ALA A 345 -27.84 7.03 1.02
N LEU A 346 -27.14 5.91 1.25
CA LEU A 346 -27.72 4.72 1.87
C LEU A 346 -28.22 5.00 3.30
N ARG A 347 -27.43 5.69 4.13
CA ARG A 347 -27.83 6.08 5.48
C ARG A 347 -29.09 6.92 5.49
N ALA A 348 -29.22 7.87 4.56
CA ALA A 348 -30.42 8.69 4.42
C ALA A 348 -31.68 7.85 4.15
N LEU A 349 -31.56 6.81 3.32
CA LEU A 349 -32.65 5.88 3.05
C LEU A 349 -32.96 4.97 4.26
N ILE A 350 -31.95 4.43 4.92
CA ILE A 350 -32.12 3.55 6.10
C ILE A 350 -32.86 4.26 7.24
N ARG A 351 -32.63 5.56 7.44
CA ARG A 351 -33.33 6.37 8.46
C ARG A 351 -34.84 6.48 8.23
N GLN A 352 -35.31 6.24 7.02
CA GLN A 352 -36.73 6.25 6.67
C GLN A 352 -37.43 4.93 7.00
N HIS A 353 -36.68 3.87 7.35
CA HIS A 353 -37.21 2.54 7.65
C HIS A 353 -37.08 2.20 9.14
N SER A 354 -38.13 1.61 9.69
CA SER A 354 -38.05 0.97 11.01
C SER A 354 -37.24 -0.33 10.89
N GLY A 355 -36.16 -0.46 11.67
CA GLY A 355 -35.33 -1.68 11.64
C GLY A 355 -35.91 -2.84 12.43
N ALA A 356 -35.62 -4.06 12.01
CA ALA A 356 -35.99 -5.28 12.73
C ALA A 356 -35.16 -5.47 14.01
N GLY A 357 -35.81 -6.01 15.04
CA GLY A 357 -35.19 -6.41 16.29
C GLY A 357 -34.73 -5.27 17.20
N ASP A 358 -34.16 -5.66 18.32
CA ASP A 358 -33.62 -4.72 19.31
C ASP A 358 -32.16 -4.34 18.96
N ARG A 359 -32.00 -3.21 18.28
CA ARG A 359 -30.67 -2.69 17.88
C ARG A 359 -29.79 -2.33 19.10
N ALA A 360 -30.40 -1.93 20.21
CA ALA A 360 -29.65 -1.59 21.43
C ALA A 360 -29.07 -2.84 22.08
N ALA A 361 -29.88 -3.92 22.21
CA ALA A 361 -29.40 -5.20 22.71
C ALA A 361 -28.29 -5.78 21.82
N ARG A 362 -28.44 -5.69 20.49
CA ARG A 362 -27.45 -6.18 19.53
C ARG A 362 -26.14 -5.40 19.63
N ARG A 363 -26.15 -4.05 19.71
CA ARG A 363 -24.93 -3.26 19.95
C ARG A 363 -24.22 -3.69 21.24
N LYS A 364 -24.98 -3.94 22.30
CA LYS A 364 -24.42 -4.42 23.57
C LYS A 364 -23.77 -5.80 23.42
N GLU A 365 -24.43 -6.73 22.74
CA GLU A 365 -23.88 -8.08 22.44
C GLU A 365 -22.57 -8.00 21.68
N ILE A 366 -22.53 -7.24 20.57
CA ILE A 366 -21.31 -7.04 19.77
C ILE A 366 -20.20 -6.39 20.62
N GLY A 367 -20.51 -5.38 21.40
CA GLY A 367 -19.56 -4.73 22.29
C GLY A 367 -19.00 -5.65 23.39
N VAL A 368 -19.79 -6.63 23.87
CA VAL A 368 -19.28 -7.67 24.79
C VAL A 368 -18.31 -8.59 24.06
N ALA A 369 -18.65 -9.04 22.84
CA ALA A 369 -17.80 -9.89 22.04
C ALA A 369 -16.48 -9.18 21.67
N HIS A 370 -16.55 -7.89 21.30
CA HIS A 370 -15.36 -7.05 21.06
C HIS A 370 -14.43 -7.01 22.27
N ARG A 371 -14.95 -6.72 23.47
CA ARG A 371 -14.13 -6.70 24.69
C ARG A 371 -13.50 -8.05 24.98
N ALA A 372 -14.27 -9.14 24.89
CA ALA A 372 -13.75 -10.48 25.11
C ALA A 372 -12.60 -10.83 24.17
N LEU A 373 -12.69 -10.40 22.89
CA LEU A 373 -11.64 -10.60 21.89
C LEU A 373 -10.38 -9.79 22.25
N ARG A 374 -10.53 -8.55 22.67
CA ARG A 374 -9.41 -7.71 23.11
C ARG A 374 -8.74 -8.25 24.36
N ASP A 375 -9.53 -8.62 25.38
CA ASP A 375 -9.01 -9.23 26.62
C ASP A 375 -8.22 -10.51 26.32
N LYS A 376 -8.69 -11.29 25.35
CA LYS A 376 -7.95 -12.48 24.87
C LYS A 376 -6.60 -12.08 24.26
N TRP A 377 -6.56 -11.09 23.36
CA TRP A 377 -5.30 -10.65 22.75
C TRP A 377 -4.31 -10.08 23.76
N GLU A 378 -4.77 -9.34 24.76
CA GLU A 378 -3.91 -8.83 25.84
C GLU A 378 -3.31 -9.95 26.70
N ARG A 379 -4.09 -11.02 26.96
CA ARG A 379 -3.55 -12.23 27.63
C ARG A 379 -2.56 -12.98 26.73
N ASP A 380 -2.92 -13.20 25.48
CA ASP A 380 -2.08 -13.92 24.52
C ASP A 380 -0.73 -13.21 24.30
N ALA A 381 -0.73 -11.88 24.32
CA ALA A 381 0.48 -11.07 24.17
C ALA A 381 1.51 -11.30 25.31
N LYS A 382 1.04 -11.74 26.47
CA LYS A 382 1.92 -12.00 27.64
C LYS A 382 2.54 -13.40 27.64
N VAL A 383 2.14 -14.27 26.73
CA VAL A 383 2.74 -15.61 26.60
C VAL A 383 4.19 -15.46 26.16
N ASP A 384 5.09 -16.13 26.86
CA ASP A 384 6.53 -16.07 26.62
C ASP A 384 7.09 -14.61 26.63
N TRP A 385 6.57 -13.75 27.50
CA TRP A 385 6.88 -12.33 27.53
C TRP A 385 8.37 -12.02 27.65
N ASP A 386 9.09 -12.77 28.48
CA ASP A 386 10.52 -12.60 28.73
C ASP A 386 11.41 -13.54 27.90
N ALA A 387 10.83 -14.16 26.86
CA ALA A 387 11.60 -15.04 25.98
C ALA A 387 12.70 -14.27 25.24
N SER A 388 13.84 -14.93 25.06
CA SER A 388 14.98 -14.44 24.28
C SER A 388 15.37 -15.49 23.23
N PRO A 389 15.30 -15.18 21.96
CA PRO A 389 14.80 -13.96 21.32
C PRO A 389 13.33 -13.66 21.63
N MET A 390 12.96 -12.35 21.55
CA MET A 390 11.64 -11.86 21.93
C MET A 390 10.53 -12.33 20.99
N THR A 391 9.29 -12.32 21.50
CA THR A 391 8.09 -12.58 20.67
C THR A 391 7.68 -11.35 19.85
N ALA A 392 6.92 -11.57 18.77
CA ALA A 392 6.32 -10.47 17.98
C ALA A 392 5.41 -9.57 18.82
N ALA A 393 4.62 -10.16 19.73
CA ALA A 393 3.76 -9.42 20.66
C ALA A 393 4.55 -8.53 21.62
N ARG A 394 5.69 -9.03 22.13
CA ARG A 394 6.58 -8.23 22.99
C ARG A 394 7.14 -7.05 22.20
N LEU A 395 7.67 -7.27 21.00
CA LEU A 395 8.20 -6.20 20.16
C LEU A 395 7.13 -5.15 19.84
N ALA A 396 5.91 -5.58 19.46
CA ALA A 396 4.80 -4.68 19.21
C ALA A 396 4.49 -3.79 20.43
N SER A 397 4.55 -4.36 21.64
CA SER A 397 4.31 -3.61 22.89
C SER A 397 5.43 -2.61 23.18
N GLU A 398 6.70 -2.98 22.96
CA GLU A 398 7.84 -2.08 23.19
C GLU A 398 7.83 -0.88 22.23
N ILE A 399 7.47 -1.13 20.95
CA ILE A 399 7.31 -0.03 19.97
C ILE A 399 6.15 0.87 20.41
N TRP A 400 5.00 0.28 20.76
CA TRP A 400 3.82 1.05 21.22
C TRP A 400 4.14 1.94 22.42
N ASP A 401 4.81 1.40 23.42
CA ASP A 401 5.21 2.17 24.60
C ASP A 401 6.17 3.33 24.31
N ALA A 402 6.89 3.25 23.19
CA ALA A 402 7.75 4.35 22.74
C ALA A 402 6.97 5.44 21.98
N ILE A 403 5.94 5.09 21.20
CA ILE A 403 5.31 6.02 20.24
C ILE A 403 3.89 6.46 20.61
N LYS A 404 3.21 5.82 21.56
CA LYS A 404 1.77 6.04 21.88
C LYS A 404 1.39 7.47 22.24
N THR A 405 2.35 8.29 22.67
CA THR A 405 2.14 9.71 23.01
C THR A 405 2.51 10.65 21.85
N GLU A 406 3.01 10.11 20.76
CA GLU A 406 3.41 10.88 19.59
C GLU A 406 2.25 10.96 18.58
N ASP A 407 2.35 11.89 17.64
CA ASP A 407 1.58 11.79 16.41
C ASP A 407 2.33 10.85 15.46
N TRP A 408 1.80 9.65 15.23
CA TRP A 408 2.50 8.57 14.54
C TRP A 408 1.75 8.04 13.34
N VAL A 409 2.49 7.44 12.41
CA VAL A 409 1.99 6.64 11.30
C VAL A 409 2.82 5.36 11.18
N LEU A 410 2.16 4.22 11.02
CA LEU A 410 2.76 2.92 10.75
C LEU A 410 2.72 2.64 9.25
N THR A 411 3.88 2.52 8.61
CA THR A 411 3.96 2.32 7.15
C THR A 411 3.74 0.87 6.75
N ALA A 412 4.19 -0.06 7.59
CA ALA A 412 4.09 -1.48 7.34
C ALA A 412 3.92 -2.26 8.64
N ASN A 413 3.11 -3.31 8.59
CA ASN A 413 2.74 -4.14 9.73
C ASN A 413 3.14 -5.60 9.49
N THR A 414 4.34 -5.97 9.93
CA THR A 414 4.89 -7.33 9.79
C THR A 414 4.79 -8.16 11.07
N LEU A 415 4.23 -7.63 12.14
CA LEU A 415 4.17 -8.28 13.46
C LEU A 415 2.93 -9.19 13.64
N GLU A 416 2.58 -10.00 12.66
CA GLU A 416 1.47 -10.97 12.81
C GLU A 416 0.17 -10.32 13.32
N ASP A 417 -0.13 -9.08 12.86
CA ASP A 417 -1.24 -8.25 13.30
C ASP A 417 -1.21 -7.79 14.78
N TRP A 418 -0.11 -8.01 15.51
CA TRP A 418 -0.04 -7.56 16.90
C TRP A 418 -0.16 -6.05 17.06
N THR A 419 0.25 -5.26 16.07
CA THR A 419 0.03 -3.81 16.07
C THR A 419 -1.47 -3.48 16.05
N LEU A 420 -2.25 -4.12 15.17
CA LEU A 420 -3.70 -3.92 15.08
C LEU A 420 -4.45 -4.42 16.32
N ARG A 421 -3.89 -5.40 17.01
CA ARG A 421 -4.47 -5.96 18.24
C ARG A 421 -4.16 -5.14 19.48
N LEU A 422 -2.96 -4.56 19.58
CA LEU A 422 -2.48 -3.91 20.82
C LEU A 422 -2.49 -2.38 20.75
N TRP A 423 -2.21 -1.78 19.58
CA TRP A 423 -2.13 -0.33 19.44
C TRP A 423 -3.51 0.30 19.34
N ASP A 424 -3.55 1.63 19.41
CA ASP A 424 -4.77 2.40 19.21
C ASP A 424 -4.79 2.99 17.78
N VAL A 425 -5.31 2.22 16.83
CA VAL A 425 -5.42 2.61 15.43
C VAL A 425 -6.78 3.28 15.22
N ASP A 426 -6.82 4.58 15.48
CA ASP A 426 -8.04 5.39 15.58
C ASP A 426 -8.52 5.99 14.25
N SER A 427 -7.67 6.02 13.22
CA SER A 427 -7.99 6.71 11.97
C SER A 427 -7.16 6.19 10.79
N PRO A 428 -7.58 6.45 9.54
CA PRO A 428 -6.81 6.10 8.34
C PRO A 428 -5.39 6.66 8.31
N LYS A 429 -5.14 7.80 8.97
CA LYS A 429 -3.80 8.37 9.09
C LYS A 429 -2.81 7.40 9.73
N ARG A 430 -3.25 6.61 10.72
CA ARG A 430 -2.37 5.73 11.51
C ARG A 430 -1.74 4.61 10.69
N HIS A 431 -2.40 4.18 9.62
CA HIS A 431 -1.87 3.14 8.73
C HIS A 431 -2.45 3.30 7.33
N PRO A 432 -1.66 3.77 6.35
CA PRO A 432 -2.13 4.00 4.98
C PRO A 432 -2.43 2.71 4.21
N GLY A 433 -2.41 1.57 4.88
CA GLY A 433 -2.71 0.26 4.36
C GLY A 433 -1.50 -0.66 4.32
N ARG A 434 -1.75 -1.95 4.13
CA ARG A 434 -0.73 -3.00 4.19
C ARG A 434 0.39 -2.79 3.16
N SER A 435 1.57 -3.28 3.48
CA SER A 435 2.64 -3.56 2.53
C SER A 435 2.43 -4.96 1.93
N PHE A 436 2.87 -5.14 0.68
CA PHE A 436 2.81 -6.44 0.00
C PHE A 436 4.11 -7.23 0.16
N GLY A 437 5.14 -6.66 0.80
CA GLY A 437 6.46 -7.29 0.96
C GLY A 437 7.21 -7.41 -0.37
N THR A 438 7.99 -8.47 -0.54
CA THR A 438 8.69 -8.83 -1.79
C THR A 438 9.56 -7.69 -2.29
N ALA A 439 10.41 -7.14 -1.39
CA ALA A 439 11.33 -6.05 -1.66
C ALA A 439 10.69 -4.68 -1.94
N THR A 440 9.46 -4.46 -1.53
CA THR A 440 8.80 -3.16 -1.76
C THR A 440 8.60 -2.35 -0.49
N GLN A 441 8.67 -2.98 0.68
CA GLN A 441 8.27 -2.36 1.92
C GLN A 441 9.10 -1.14 2.27
N ILE A 442 10.43 -1.26 2.28
CA ILE A 442 11.32 -0.12 2.64
C ILE A 442 11.09 1.07 1.70
N GLY A 443 10.97 0.86 0.39
CA GLY A 443 10.71 1.93 -0.57
C GLY A 443 9.36 2.62 -0.34
N VAL A 444 8.29 1.84 -0.08
CA VAL A 444 6.97 2.40 0.28
C VAL A 444 7.07 3.20 1.58
N SER A 445 7.78 2.69 2.58
CA SER A 445 8.00 3.39 3.85
C SER A 445 8.75 4.71 3.68
N LEU A 446 9.72 4.77 2.77
CA LEU A 446 10.39 6.02 2.39
C LEU A 446 9.42 7.02 1.76
N GLY A 447 8.50 6.56 0.91
CA GLY A 447 7.46 7.41 0.31
C GLY A 447 6.50 7.99 1.34
N VAL A 448 6.06 7.18 2.32
CA VAL A 448 5.29 7.66 3.46
C VAL A 448 6.10 8.67 4.28
N GLY A 449 7.37 8.36 4.57
CA GLY A 449 8.28 9.27 5.26
C GLY A 449 8.46 10.60 4.54
N LEU A 450 8.54 10.58 3.20
CA LEU A 450 8.62 11.77 2.37
C LEU A 450 7.36 12.65 2.49
N ALA A 451 6.17 12.03 2.54
CA ALA A 451 4.91 12.75 2.73
C ALA A 451 4.83 13.49 4.07
N TYR A 452 5.48 12.97 5.10
CA TYR A 452 5.54 13.58 6.44
C TYR A 452 6.87 14.28 6.75
N ARG A 453 7.78 14.39 5.78
CA ARG A 453 9.15 14.90 5.99
C ARG A 453 9.21 16.25 6.70
N ASN A 454 8.25 17.13 6.44
CA ASN A 454 8.19 18.49 6.98
C ASN A 454 7.17 18.65 8.13
N THR A 455 6.75 17.55 8.77
CA THR A 455 5.82 17.55 9.90
C THR A 455 6.47 16.94 11.15
N ASP A 456 5.78 17.02 12.29
CA ASP A 456 6.22 16.36 13.53
C ASP A 456 5.72 14.91 13.66
N THR A 457 5.04 14.39 12.64
CA THR A 457 4.53 13.01 12.62
C THR A 457 5.71 12.02 12.62
N VAL A 458 5.70 11.10 13.56
CA VAL A 458 6.68 10.01 13.66
C VAL A 458 6.29 8.91 12.68
N VAL A 459 7.13 8.67 11.70
CA VAL A 459 6.92 7.60 10.71
C VAL A 459 7.64 6.35 11.19
N VAL A 460 6.90 5.25 11.35
CA VAL A 460 7.41 3.97 11.87
C VAL A 460 7.27 2.89 10.81
N ASP A 461 8.34 2.18 10.56
CA ASP A 461 8.38 0.98 9.72
C ASP A 461 8.81 -0.24 10.55
N ILE A 462 8.06 -1.32 10.47
CA ILE A 462 8.43 -2.60 11.07
C ILE A 462 8.90 -3.51 9.93
N GLN A 463 10.20 -3.49 9.69
CA GLN A 463 10.84 -4.03 8.49
C GLN A 463 11.31 -5.47 8.69
N PRO A 464 10.85 -6.43 7.86
CA PRO A 464 11.39 -7.80 7.90
C PRO A 464 12.81 -7.85 7.32
N ASP A 465 13.63 -8.72 7.90
CA ASP A 465 15.00 -8.98 7.48
C ASP A 465 15.11 -9.42 6.01
N GLY A 466 14.35 -10.43 5.62
CA GLY A 466 14.36 -10.93 4.25
C GLY A 466 13.93 -9.90 3.22
N ASP A 467 12.94 -9.06 3.53
CA ASP A 467 12.49 -8.01 2.60
C ASP A 467 13.55 -6.91 2.43
N LEU A 468 14.22 -6.49 3.51
CA LEU A 468 15.28 -5.48 3.42
C LEU A 468 16.50 -5.99 2.63
N MET A 469 16.79 -7.29 2.68
CA MET A 469 17.91 -7.87 1.94
C MET A 469 17.78 -7.78 0.42
N TYR A 470 16.57 -7.56 -0.10
CA TYR A 470 16.40 -7.33 -1.55
C TYR A 470 16.90 -5.95 -1.99
N ASP A 471 16.65 -4.89 -1.17
CA ASP A 471 16.96 -3.50 -1.53
C ASP A 471 17.62 -2.71 -0.39
N PRO A 472 18.73 -3.17 0.17
CA PRO A 472 19.39 -2.48 1.28
C PRO A 472 19.88 -1.08 0.90
N GLY A 473 20.12 -0.82 -0.39
CA GLY A 473 20.48 0.50 -0.91
C GLY A 473 19.40 1.57 -0.69
N ALA A 474 18.15 1.20 -0.46
CA ALA A 474 17.08 2.14 -0.11
C ALA A 474 17.38 2.92 1.19
N LEU A 475 18.15 2.34 2.10
CA LEU A 475 18.62 3.02 3.31
C LEU A 475 19.47 4.26 2.95
N TRP A 476 20.34 4.17 1.94
CA TRP A 476 21.11 5.32 1.49
C TRP A 476 20.21 6.43 0.94
N THR A 477 19.18 6.07 0.15
CA THR A 477 18.18 7.02 -0.37
C THR A 477 17.53 7.82 0.75
N ALA A 478 17.15 7.17 1.86
CA ALA A 478 16.54 7.84 3.01
C ALA A 478 17.48 8.86 3.66
N ALA A 479 18.73 8.48 3.89
CA ALA A 479 19.74 9.35 4.50
C ALA A 479 20.06 10.55 3.57
N ASN A 480 20.27 10.28 2.27
CA ASN A 480 20.55 11.31 1.26
C ASN A 480 19.42 12.34 1.15
N SER A 481 18.16 11.88 1.16
CA SER A 481 16.97 12.74 1.05
C SER A 481 16.47 13.26 2.40
N ARG A 482 17.18 13.00 3.49
CA ARG A 482 16.83 13.41 4.86
C ARG A 482 15.37 13.07 5.20
N ILE A 483 14.97 11.84 4.97
CA ILE A 483 13.63 11.35 5.31
C ILE A 483 13.66 10.84 6.75
N PRO A 484 12.99 11.52 7.70
CA PRO A 484 12.96 11.09 9.10
C PRO A 484 12.06 9.83 9.22
N LEU A 485 12.65 8.70 9.54
CA LEU A 485 11.99 7.40 9.60
C LEU A 485 12.57 6.58 10.75
N LEU A 486 11.73 6.01 11.59
CA LEU A 486 12.11 5.01 12.58
C LEU A 486 11.84 3.61 12.02
N VAL A 487 12.89 2.89 11.69
CA VAL A 487 12.82 1.48 11.30
C VAL A 487 13.11 0.59 12.51
N VAL A 488 12.21 -0.33 12.80
CA VAL A 488 12.44 -1.40 13.77
C VAL A 488 12.42 -2.72 13.01
N MET A 489 13.55 -3.42 13.01
CA MET A 489 13.67 -4.69 12.30
C MET A 489 12.88 -5.80 13.00
N TYR A 490 12.07 -6.51 12.24
CA TYR A 490 11.52 -7.82 12.60
C TYR A 490 12.46 -8.89 12.04
N ASN A 491 13.60 -9.08 12.74
CA ASN A 491 14.68 -9.95 12.29
C ASN A 491 14.56 -11.34 12.90
N ASN A 492 14.00 -12.27 12.14
CA ASN A 492 13.87 -13.67 12.52
C ASN A 492 14.92 -14.58 11.84
N ARG A 493 15.86 -13.97 11.10
CA ARG A 493 16.94 -14.62 10.35
C ARG A 493 16.46 -15.66 9.35
N ALA A 494 15.35 -15.38 8.66
CA ALA A 494 14.82 -16.28 7.64
C ALA A 494 13.80 -15.61 6.72
N TYR A 495 13.66 -16.14 5.51
CA TYR A 495 12.46 -15.98 4.70
C TYR A 495 11.32 -16.83 5.31
N TYR A 496 10.88 -16.43 6.51
CA TYR A 496 10.11 -17.31 7.38
C TYR A 496 8.70 -17.61 6.86
N ASN A 497 8.11 -16.75 6.05
CA ASN A 497 6.84 -17.04 5.39
C ASN A 497 6.94 -18.28 4.49
N ASP A 498 8.01 -18.36 3.71
CA ASP A 498 8.28 -19.47 2.79
C ASP A 498 8.72 -20.71 3.56
N PHE A 499 9.49 -20.54 4.64
CA PHE A 499 9.84 -21.62 5.55
C PHE A 499 8.59 -22.29 6.13
N GLU A 500 7.60 -21.54 6.61
CA GLU A 500 6.32 -22.09 7.08
C GLU A 500 5.57 -22.86 5.98
N HIS A 501 5.62 -22.41 4.74
CA HIS A 501 5.05 -23.15 3.62
C HIS A 501 5.75 -24.48 3.42
N GLN A 502 7.08 -24.53 3.53
CA GLN A 502 7.84 -25.78 3.43
C GLN A 502 7.54 -26.76 4.58
N ILE A 503 7.36 -26.26 5.80
CA ILE A 503 6.91 -27.09 6.94
C ILE A 503 5.57 -27.76 6.62
N ARG A 504 4.59 -27.02 6.10
CA ARG A 504 3.29 -27.57 5.71
C ARG A 504 3.40 -28.61 4.59
N VAL A 505 4.22 -28.33 3.58
CA VAL A 505 4.48 -29.27 2.48
C VAL A 505 5.16 -30.55 3.01
N ALA A 506 6.12 -30.42 3.92
CA ALA A 506 6.80 -31.57 4.53
C ALA A 506 5.81 -32.45 5.30
N HIS A 507 4.95 -31.85 6.15
CA HIS A 507 3.90 -32.60 6.85
C HIS A 507 2.95 -33.30 5.88
N HIS A 508 2.52 -32.60 4.82
CA HIS A 508 1.60 -33.16 3.83
C HIS A 508 2.21 -34.33 3.04
N ARG A 509 3.51 -34.25 2.74
CA ARG A 509 4.23 -35.29 1.96
C ARG A 509 4.85 -36.37 2.82
N GLY A 510 4.87 -36.22 4.14
CA GLY A 510 5.59 -37.13 5.04
C GLY A 510 7.10 -37.07 4.87
N THR A 511 7.65 -35.92 4.46
CA THR A 511 9.10 -35.69 4.35
C THR A 511 9.65 -35.05 5.62
N PRO A 512 10.98 -35.14 5.89
CA PRO A 512 11.59 -34.60 7.09
C PRO A 512 11.37 -33.09 7.23
N VAL A 513 10.71 -32.67 8.32
CA VAL A 513 10.38 -31.25 8.60
C VAL A 513 11.63 -30.43 8.90
N GLU A 514 12.66 -31.06 9.45
CA GLU A 514 13.96 -30.46 9.73
C GLU A 514 14.67 -29.91 8.49
N ASN A 515 14.32 -30.40 7.31
CA ASN A 515 14.86 -29.91 6.04
C ASN A 515 14.11 -28.67 5.49
N ALA A 516 13.02 -28.27 6.11
CA ALA A 516 12.20 -27.16 5.61
C ALA A 516 12.93 -25.81 5.61
N GLY A 517 13.96 -25.65 6.46
CA GLY A 517 14.78 -24.44 6.54
C GLY A 517 15.86 -24.31 5.47
N VAL A 518 16.17 -25.38 4.75
CA VAL A 518 17.26 -25.38 3.76
C VAL A 518 16.94 -24.38 2.63
N GLY A 519 17.81 -23.39 2.44
CA GLY A 519 17.64 -22.32 1.46
C GLY A 519 16.64 -21.21 1.88
N GLN A 520 16.17 -21.22 3.14
CA GLN A 520 15.26 -20.22 3.70
C GLN A 520 15.88 -19.39 4.83
N GLU A 521 17.00 -19.84 5.38
CA GLU A 521 17.65 -19.21 6.53
C GLU A 521 18.65 -18.13 6.13
N LEU A 522 18.73 -17.07 6.94
CA LEU A 522 19.62 -15.91 6.80
C LEU A 522 20.53 -15.78 8.03
N ASP A 523 21.10 -16.88 8.52
CA ASP A 523 21.82 -16.92 9.79
C ASP A 523 23.29 -17.35 9.68
N ASP A 524 23.74 -17.84 8.53
CA ASP A 524 25.13 -18.19 8.28
C ASP A 524 25.64 -17.68 6.90
N PRO A 525 26.26 -16.47 6.83
CA PRO A 525 26.40 -15.49 7.92
C PRO A 525 25.11 -14.69 8.14
N ALA A 526 24.80 -14.39 9.41
CA ALA A 526 23.68 -13.51 9.72
C ALA A 526 24.01 -12.06 9.34
N PRO A 527 23.13 -11.33 8.60
CA PRO A 527 23.32 -9.92 8.31
C PRO A 527 23.31 -9.07 9.59
N ASP A 528 24.22 -8.11 9.69
CA ASP A 528 24.21 -7.05 10.71
C ASP A 528 23.56 -5.81 10.13
N PHE A 529 22.24 -5.66 10.32
CA PHE A 529 21.48 -4.54 9.80
C PHE A 529 21.83 -3.22 10.48
N ALA A 530 22.26 -3.25 11.74
CA ALA A 530 22.70 -2.04 12.42
C ALA A 530 24.02 -1.53 11.85
N ALA A 531 25.00 -2.39 11.59
CA ALA A 531 26.25 -2.01 10.93
C ALA A 531 26.00 -1.53 9.49
N LEU A 532 25.15 -2.23 8.74
CA LEU A 532 24.74 -1.82 7.38
C LEU A 532 24.13 -0.43 7.37
N ALA A 533 23.14 -0.16 8.22
CA ALA A 533 22.47 1.12 8.31
C ALA A 533 23.44 2.27 8.68
N LYS A 534 24.36 2.03 9.63
CA LYS A 534 25.41 3.01 10.00
C LYS A 534 26.29 3.35 8.81
N SER A 535 26.70 2.35 8.00
CA SER A 535 27.54 2.58 6.83
C SER A 535 26.85 3.44 5.76
N LEU A 536 25.51 3.48 5.77
CA LEU A 536 24.66 4.23 4.85
C LEU A 536 24.12 5.55 5.44
N GLY A 537 24.66 5.99 6.58
CA GLY A 537 24.38 7.31 7.16
C GLY A 537 23.24 7.36 8.16
N TRP A 538 22.78 6.23 8.69
CA TRP A 538 21.73 6.14 9.69
C TRP A 538 22.29 6.12 11.12
N TYR A 539 21.50 6.61 12.08
CA TYR A 539 21.67 6.16 13.45
C TYR A 539 21.17 4.72 13.55
N ALA A 540 21.92 3.83 14.17
CA ALA A 540 21.44 2.46 14.34
C ALA A 540 21.97 1.80 15.61
N GLU A 541 21.14 0.92 16.19
CA GLU A 541 21.47 0.06 17.32
C GLU A 541 21.06 -1.38 17.04
N GLY A 542 21.85 -2.32 17.51
CA GLY A 542 21.58 -3.76 17.37
C GLY A 542 22.85 -4.55 17.00
N PRO A 543 22.70 -5.90 16.80
CA PRO A 543 21.48 -6.68 17.00
C PRO A 543 21.08 -6.84 18.47
N ILE A 544 19.79 -6.64 18.79
CA ILE A 544 19.25 -6.72 20.14
C ILE A 544 18.51 -8.05 20.33
N VAL A 545 18.99 -8.88 21.24
CA VAL A 545 18.43 -10.21 21.56
C VAL A 545 17.63 -10.18 22.88
N ASP A 546 18.13 -9.43 23.90
CA ASP A 546 17.44 -9.28 25.18
C ASP A 546 16.19 -8.40 25.02
N PRO A 547 14.98 -8.91 25.29
CA PRO A 547 13.74 -8.14 25.14
C PRO A 547 13.71 -6.85 26.00
N ARG A 548 14.41 -6.82 27.13
CA ARG A 548 14.47 -5.65 28.01
C ARG A 548 15.30 -4.50 27.43
N ALA A 549 16.18 -4.76 26.48
CA ALA A 549 17.00 -3.76 25.82
C ALA A 549 16.26 -3.08 24.63
N ALA A 550 15.22 -3.72 24.08
CA ALA A 550 14.53 -3.24 22.88
C ALA A 550 13.84 -1.87 23.10
N GLY A 551 13.01 -1.74 24.14
CA GLY A 551 12.29 -0.48 24.42
C GLY A 551 13.23 0.72 24.62
N PRO A 552 14.28 0.62 25.47
CA PRO A 552 15.27 1.68 25.60
C PRO A 552 15.96 2.07 24.30
N ALA A 553 16.33 1.11 23.45
CA ALA A 553 16.96 1.37 22.15
C ALA A 553 15.99 2.09 21.19
N ILE A 554 14.73 1.61 21.11
CA ILE A 554 13.69 2.25 20.29
C ILE A 554 13.47 3.70 20.72
N LYS A 555 13.43 3.99 22.03
CA LYS A 555 13.29 5.36 22.54
C LYS A 555 14.47 6.26 22.17
N ARG A 556 15.70 5.75 22.20
CA ARG A 556 16.88 6.53 21.76
C ARG A 556 16.84 6.79 20.26
N ALA A 557 16.50 5.79 19.47
CA ALA A 557 16.35 5.94 18.02
C ALA A 557 15.24 6.94 17.67
N LEU A 558 14.09 6.87 18.36
CA LEU A 558 13.01 7.85 18.22
C LEU A 558 13.45 9.28 18.57
N ALA A 559 14.17 9.45 19.68
CA ALA A 559 14.70 10.76 20.07
C ALA A 559 15.63 11.31 18.99
N TYR A 560 16.50 10.48 18.41
CA TYR A 560 17.37 10.87 17.31
C TYR A 560 16.56 11.31 16.06
N VAL A 561 15.55 10.53 15.63
CA VAL A 561 14.68 10.89 14.50
C VAL A 561 14.03 12.25 14.71
N LYS A 562 13.50 12.51 15.91
CA LYS A 562 12.83 13.77 16.23
C LYS A 562 13.80 14.96 16.29
N GLU A 563 14.96 14.78 16.91
CA GLU A 563 15.93 15.85 17.12
C GLU A 563 16.73 16.17 15.83
N LYS A 564 17.21 15.15 15.15
CA LYS A 564 18.11 15.32 13.99
C LYS A 564 17.37 15.36 12.65
N ARG A 565 16.09 14.97 12.63
CA ARG A 565 15.30 14.86 11.39
C ARG A 565 15.98 13.95 10.35
N MET A 566 16.59 12.86 10.84
CA MET A 566 17.33 11.87 10.07
C MET A 566 16.79 10.47 10.40
N PRO A 567 16.97 9.48 9.52
CA PRO A 567 16.47 8.14 9.75
C PRO A 567 17.26 7.40 10.84
N ALA A 568 16.56 6.51 11.56
CA ALA A 568 17.15 5.61 12.55
C ALA A 568 16.64 4.19 12.41
N LEU A 569 17.50 3.20 12.71
CA LEU A 569 17.19 1.77 12.67
C LEU A 569 17.53 1.09 13.99
N VAL A 570 16.62 0.25 14.48
CA VAL A 570 16.87 -0.66 15.61
C VAL A 570 16.74 -2.09 15.12
N ASP A 571 17.85 -2.84 15.09
CA ASP A 571 17.86 -4.25 14.70
C ASP A 571 17.48 -5.11 15.90
N THR A 572 16.25 -5.66 15.89
CA THR A 572 15.74 -6.54 16.95
C THR A 572 15.61 -7.96 16.47
N ILE A 573 16.28 -8.90 17.18
CA ILE A 573 16.18 -10.33 16.90
C ILE A 573 14.90 -10.87 17.53
N VAL A 574 14.04 -11.44 16.70
CA VAL A 574 12.75 -11.99 17.12
C VAL A 574 12.69 -13.49 16.92
N ARG A 575 11.88 -14.13 17.76
CA ARG A 575 11.64 -15.56 17.66
C ARG A 575 10.76 -15.87 16.44
N ARG A 576 11.14 -16.91 15.69
CA ARG A 576 10.30 -17.48 14.64
C ARG A 576 8.98 -17.98 15.24
N ARG A 577 7.86 -17.84 14.54
CA ARG A 577 6.57 -18.40 14.96
C ARG A 577 6.70 -19.91 15.15
N GLN A 578 6.10 -20.44 16.20
CA GLN A 578 6.05 -21.90 16.32
C GLN A 578 5.02 -22.46 15.33
N ALA A 579 5.45 -23.39 14.49
CA ALA A 579 4.60 -24.11 13.53
C ALA A 579 3.43 -24.89 14.20
N SER A 580 3.44 -25.04 15.53
CA SER A 580 2.42 -25.73 16.33
C SER A 580 1.05 -25.04 16.38
N ARG A 581 0.91 -23.79 15.88
CA ARG A 581 -0.41 -23.13 15.72
C ARG A 581 -1.19 -23.61 14.51
N PHE A 582 -0.65 -24.55 13.75
CA PHE A 582 -1.28 -25.18 12.60
C PHE A 582 -1.83 -26.58 12.89
N ARG A 583 -2.04 -26.92 14.20
CA ARG A 583 -2.75 -28.13 14.62
C ARG A 583 -4.21 -27.86 14.88
#